data_4e793644b6ab854e7ca56e5bfabeb134
#
_entry.id   4e793644b6ab854e7ca56e5bfabeb134
#
_cell.length_a   1.000
_cell.length_b   1.000
_cell.length_c   1.000
_cell.angle_alpha   90.00
_cell.angle_beta   90.00
_cell.angle_gamma   90.00
#
_symmetry.space_group_name_H-M   'P 1'
#
loop_
_entity.id
_entity.type
_entity.pdbx_description
1 polymer ?
#
loop_
_entity_poly.entity_id
_entity_poly.type
_entity_poly.pdbx_seq_one_letter_code
_entity_poly.pdbx_strand_id
1 'polypeptide(L)'
;MSSSANETLRGFYVEYRQQLYTYAVSITRHREAAEDAIHHVFQQLLRRGNLPADLRPYIFMCVRNAALDTLRRAKTRGDSIFDETTELGAQDAGSNVPLSVDELNQWLERLSQDERETIVLKIFDSFSFQEVADLRRVPLSTATSWYRRGLAKLRTIVAEENL
;
A
#
# COMPACT_ATOMS: atom_id res chain seq x y z
N MET A 1 6.71 29.98 5.56
CA MET A 1 6.96 28.58 5.95
C MET A 1 5.99 27.59 5.33
N SER A 2 4.73 27.95 5.10
CA SER A 2 3.75 27.08 4.42
C SER A 2 4.15 26.71 2.99
N SER A 3 4.81 27.58 2.29
CA SER A 3 5.18 27.39 0.88
C SER A 3 6.20 26.24 0.70
N SER A 4 7.17 26.14 1.58
CA SER A 4 8.19 25.10 1.52
C SER A 4 7.61 23.71 1.80
N ALA A 5 6.74 23.60 2.81
CA ALA A 5 6.07 22.34 3.13
C ALA A 5 5.16 21.89 1.98
N ASN A 6 4.44 22.83 1.37
CA ASN A 6 3.57 22.54 0.23
C ASN A 6 4.35 22.02 -0.97
N GLU A 7 5.50 22.63 -1.26
CA GLU A 7 6.38 22.20 -2.35
C GLU A 7 6.95 20.79 -2.08
N THR A 8 7.36 20.54 -0.85
CA THR A 8 7.88 19.23 -0.44
C THR A 8 6.81 18.15 -0.61
N LEU A 9 5.58 18.41 -0.12
CA LEU A 9 4.48 17.45 -0.24
C LEU A 9 4.08 17.23 -1.70
N ARG A 10 4.05 18.28 -2.50
CA ARG A 10 3.75 18.16 -3.94
C ARG A 10 4.80 17.30 -4.65
N GLY A 11 6.07 17.56 -4.39
CA GLY A 11 7.17 16.78 -4.94
C GLY A 11 7.09 15.31 -4.51
N PHE A 12 6.79 15.08 -3.25
CA PHE A 12 6.60 13.71 -2.73
C PHE A 12 5.43 13.01 -3.43
N TYR A 13 4.30 13.68 -3.56
CA TYR A 13 3.12 13.11 -4.22
C TYR A 13 3.43 12.73 -5.67
N VAL A 14 4.07 13.60 -6.43
CA VAL A 14 4.43 13.34 -7.83
C VAL A 14 5.36 12.13 -7.93
N GLU A 15 6.33 12.03 -7.02
CA GLU A 15 7.33 10.96 -7.05
C GLU A 15 6.75 9.60 -6.60
N TYR A 16 5.92 9.58 -5.57
CA TYR A 16 5.48 8.34 -4.91
C TYR A 16 4.01 7.99 -5.09
N ARG A 17 3.25 8.75 -5.87
CA ARG A 17 1.80 8.54 -6.01
C ARG A 17 1.42 7.11 -6.40
N GLN A 18 2.18 6.50 -7.31
CA GLN A 18 1.91 5.14 -7.78
C GLN A 18 2.14 4.11 -6.65
N GLN A 19 3.23 4.26 -5.93
CA GLN A 19 3.56 3.39 -4.81
C GLN A 19 2.54 3.53 -3.67
N LEU A 20 2.16 4.76 -3.36
CA LEU A 20 1.13 5.03 -2.35
C LEU A 20 -0.21 4.41 -2.75
N TYR A 21 -0.58 4.55 -4.01
CA TYR A 21 -1.81 3.99 -4.55
C TYR A 21 -1.80 2.47 -4.47
N THR A 22 -0.73 1.83 -4.92
CA THR A 22 -0.57 0.37 -4.87
C THR A 22 -0.70 -0.13 -3.42
N TYR A 23 -0.04 0.56 -2.50
CA TYR A 23 -0.12 0.19 -1.08
C TYR A 23 -1.53 0.36 -0.52
N ALA A 24 -2.16 1.50 -0.77
CA ALA A 24 -3.52 1.77 -0.30
C ALA A 24 -4.53 0.76 -0.86
N VAL A 25 -4.43 0.41 -2.14
CA VAL A 25 -5.28 -0.61 -2.77
C VAL A 25 -5.05 -1.98 -2.15
N SER A 26 -3.80 -2.32 -1.81
CA SER A 26 -3.51 -3.60 -1.15
C SER A 26 -4.24 -3.75 0.18
N ILE A 27 -4.58 -2.63 0.81
CA ILE A 27 -5.30 -2.60 2.09
C ILE A 27 -6.81 -2.51 1.87
N THR A 28 -7.26 -1.52 1.10
CA THR A 28 -8.70 -1.24 0.92
C THR A 28 -9.38 -2.20 -0.05
N ARG A 29 -8.64 -2.72 -1.01
CA ARG A 29 -9.16 -3.55 -2.11
C ARG A 29 -10.21 -2.80 -2.95
N HIS A 30 -10.20 -1.48 -2.90
CA HIS A 30 -11.15 -0.64 -3.59
C HIS A 30 -10.47 0.65 -4.06
N ARG A 31 -10.56 0.94 -5.37
CA ARG A 31 -9.88 2.06 -6.00
C ARG A 31 -10.24 3.41 -5.37
N GLU A 32 -11.54 3.70 -5.27
CA GLU A 32 -12.01 4.98 -4.74
C GLU A 32 -11.64 5.17 -3.28
N ALA A 33 -11.74 4.12 -2.48
CA ALA A 33 -11.35 4.14 -1.07
C ALA A 33 -9.87 4.42 -0.92
N ALA A 34 -9.03 3.85 -1.78
CA ALA A 34 -7.58 4.09 -1.78
C ALA A 34 -7.26 5.54 -2.13
N GLU A 35 -7.88 6.06 -3.18
CA GLU A 35 -7.70 7.47 -3.59
C GLU A 35 -8.15 8.43 -2.49
N ASP A 36 -9.30 8.17 -1.88
CA ASP A 36 -9.83 8.99 -0.78
C ASP A 36 -8.89 9.00 0.42
N ALA A 37 -8.34 7.85 0.77
CA ALA A 37 -7.38 7.75 1.88
C ALA A 37 -6.13 8.59 1.61
N ILE A 38 -5.59 8.53 0.41
CA ILE A 38 -4.41 9.32 0.01
C ILE A 38 -4.72 10.81 0.04
N HIS A 39 -5.82 11.22 -0.57
CA HIS A 39 -6.23 12.63 -0.58
C HIS A 39 -6.43 13.17 0.82
N HIS A 40 -7.08 12.41 1.69
CA HIS A 40 -7.32 12.79 3.08
C HIS A 40 -5.99 13.04 3.82
N VAL A 41 -5.02 12.15 3.66
CA VAL A 41 -3.71 12.27 4.28
C VAL A 41 -2.99 13.55 3.82
N PHE A 42 -2.94 13.79 2.51
CA PHE A 42 -2.26 14.96 1.98
C PHE A 42 -2.95 16.26 2.40
N GLN A 43 -4.29 16.29 2.43
CA GLN A 43 -5.03 17.44 2.93
C GLN A 43 -4.71 17.75 4.38
N GLN A 44 -4.64 16.73 5.24
CA GLN A 44 -4.26 16.91 6.64
C GLN A 44 -2.83 17.43 6.80
N LEU A 45 -1.89 16.88 6.04
CA LEU A 45 -0.50 17.30 6.10
C LEU A 45 -0.33 18.74 5.62
N LEU A 46 -1.05 19.14 4.58
CA LEU A 46 -1.06 20.52 4.10
C LEU A 46 -1.59 21.51 5.16
N ARG A 47 -2.61 21.11 5.91
CA ARG A 47 -3.16 21.94 6.98
C ARG A 47 -2.21 22.11 8.16
N ARG A 48 -1.51 21.03 8.54
CA ARG A 48 -0.59 21.05 9.67
C ARG A 48 0.65 21.88 9.38
N GLY A 49 1.18 21.80 8.15
CA GLY A 49 2.37 22.52 7.74
C GLY A 49 3.66 22.08 8.40
N ASN A 50 3.60 21.12 9.31
CA ASN A 50 4.76 20.60 10.04
C ASN A 50 5.02 19.16 9.59
N LEU A 51 6.17 18.93 8.95
CA LEU A 51 6.54 17.65 8.37
C LEU A 51 7.72 17.04 9.13
N PRO A 52 7.71 15.70 9.35
CA PRO A 52 8.86 15.02 9.94
C PRO A 52 10.04 14.98 8.97
N ALA A 53 11.24 14.74 9.52
CA ALA A 53 12.46 14.66 8.71
C ALA A 53 12.43 13.49 7.74
N ASP A 54 11.94 12.33 8.18
CA ASP A 54 11.83 11.12 7.33
C ASP A 54 10.39 10.96 6.83
N LEU A 55 10.12 11.60 5.71
CA LEU A 55 8.78 11.78 5.18
C LEU A 55 8.18 10.50 4.61
N ARG A 56 8.98 9.68 3.95
CA ARG A 56 8.49 8.50 3.24
C ARG A 56 7.80 7.48 4.15
N PRO A 57 8.44 6.93 5.18
CA PRO A 57 7.76 5.99 6.06
C PRO A 57 6.60 6.62 6.81
N TYR A 58 6.70 7.89 7.13
CA TYR A 58 5.63 8.62 7.83
C TYR A 58 4.37 8.72 6.97
N ILE A 59 4.50 9.12 5.71
CA ILE A 59 3.33 9.24 4.81
C ILE A 59 2.72 7.86 4.52
N PHE A 60 3.54 6.84 4.30
CA PHE A 60 3.02 5.48 4.11
C PHE A 60 2.25 4.99 5.33
N MET A 61 2.74 5.28 6.54
CA MET A 61 2.03 4.97 7.79
C MET A 61 0.69 5.70 7.88
N CYS A 62 0.67 7.00 7.54
CA CYS A 62 -0.56 7.79 7.54
C CYS A 62 -1.58 7.24 6.53
N VAL A 63 -1.13 6.87 5.34
CA VAL A 63 -2.00 6.29 4.31
C VAL A 63 -2.55 4.94 4.79
N ARG A 64 -1.72 4.12 5.42
CA ARG A 64 -2.17 2.86 6.01
C ARG A 64 -3.28 3.09 7.03
N ASN A 65 -3.07 4.00 7.96
CA ASN A 65 -4.05 4.31 9.00
C ASN A 65 -5.36 4.83 8.39
N ALA A 66 -5.28 5.71 7.41
CA ALA A 66 -6.45 6.24 6.72
C ALA A 66 -7.20 5.14 5.93
N ALA A 67 -6.48 4.24 5.28
CA ALA A 67 -7.05 3.12 4.54
C ALA A 67 -7.79 2.15 5.48
N LEU A 68 -7.18 1.82 6.60
CA LEU A 68 -7.80 0.97 7.62
C LEU A 68 -9.05 1.63 8.22
N ASP A 69 -8.99 2.92 8.44
CA ASP A 69 -10.12 3.70 8.96
C ASP A 69 -11.30 3.68 7.99
N THR A 70 -11.01 3.81 6.70
CA THR A 70 -12.02 3.70 5.64
C THR A 70 -12.72 2.35 5.66
N LEU A 71 -11.94 1.26 5.83
CA LEU A 71 -12.50 -0.09 5.95
C LEU A 71 -13.39 -0.24 7.16
N ARG A 72 -13.00 0.31 8.31
CA ARG A 72 -13.80 0.25 9.54
C ARG A 72 -15.13 0.97 9.37
N ARG A 73 -15.11 2.15 8.75
CA ARG A 73 -16.33 2.93 8.49
C ARG A 73 -17.27 2.20 7.54
N ALA A 74 -16.75 1.61 6.48
CA ALA A 74 -17.53 0.82 5.54
C ALA A 74 -18.19 -0.38 6.21
N LYS A 75 -17.45 -1.10 7.04
CA LYS A 75 -17.96 -2.24 7.79
C LYS A 75 -19.09 -1.84 8.75
N THR A 76 -18.94 -0.69 9.42
CA THR A 76 -19.96 -0.16 10.33
C THR A 76 -21.23 0.23 9.59
N ARG A 77 -21.12 0.75 8.36
CA ARG A 77 -22.29 1.13 7.55
C ARG A 77 -22.92 -0.04 6.81
N GLY A 78 -22.31 -1.23 6.86
CA GLY A 78 -22.79 -2.37 6.12
C GLY A 78 -22.52 -2.34 4.62
N ASP A 79 -21.70 -1.40 4.17
CA ASP A 79 -21.31 -1.30 2.76
C ASP A 79 -20.38 -2.45 2.39
N SER A 80 -20.74 -3.24 1.38
CA SER A 80 -19.87 -4.28 0.87
C SER A 80 -18.85 -3.67 -0.11
N ILE A 81 -17.78 -3.13 0.46
CA ILE A 81 -16.64 -2.64 -0.33
C ILE A 81 -15.89 -3.81 -0.98
N PHE A 82 -16.16 -5.03 -0.50
CA PHE A 82 -15.39 -6.23 -0.85
C PHE A 82 -15.80 -6.91 -2.16
N ASP A 83 -16.88 -6.47 -2.82
CA ASP A 83 -17.43 -7.16 -3.99
C ASP A 83 -16.88 -6.68 -5.35
N GLU A 84 -16.11 -5.61 -5.36
CA GLU A 84 -15.51 -5.16 -6.61
C GLU A 84 -14.05 -5.63 -6.69
N THR A 85 -13.80 -6.51 -7.64
CA THR A 85 -12.44 -6.84 -8.08
C THR A 85 -11.78 -5.56 -8.57
N THR A 86 -11.09 -4.88 -7.67
CA THR A 86 -10.36 -3.68 -8.03
C THR A 86 -9.09 -4.08 -8.73
N GLU A 87 -9.05 -3.85 -10.01
CA GLU A 87 -7.81 -3.96 -10.76
C GLU A 87 -6.83 -2.96 -10.17
N LEU A 88 -5.67 -3.43 -9.75
CA LEU A 88 -4.52 -2.56 -9.49
C LEU A 88 -4.15 -1.95 -10.85
N GLY A 89 -4.76 -0.81 -11.15
CA GLY A 89 -4.58 -0.18 -12.44
C GLY A 89 -3.11 0.11 -12.72
N ALA A 90 -2.54 -0.69 -13.58
CA ALA A 90 -1.24 -0.38 -14.16
C ALA A 90 -1.45 0.68 -15.23
N GLN A 91 -1.61 1.91 -14.81
CA GLN A 91 -1.43 3.03 -15.72
C GLN A 91 0.01 3.52 -15.55
N ASP A 92 0.79 3.29 -16.57
CA ASP A 92 2.19 3.75 -16.70
C ASP A 92 3.14 3.22 -15.65
N ALA A 93 3.21 1.92 -15.50
CA ALA A 93 4.34 1.34 -14.82
C ALA A 93 5.43 1.06 -15.85
N GLY A 94 6.45 1.87 -15.84
CA GLY A 94 7.73 1.51 -16.45
C GLY A 94 8.38 0.39 -15.66
N SER A 95 7.61 -0.61 -15.25
CA SER A 95 8.14 -1.78 -14.56
C SER A 95 8.22 -2.94 -15.55
N ASN A 96 9.42 -3.43 -15.72
CA ASN A 96 9.75 -4.60 -16.52
C ASN A 96 9.22 -5.91 -15.89
N VAL A 97 8.03 -5.90 -15.30
CA VAL A 97 7.44 -7.14 -14.77
C VAL A 97 6.54 -7.72 -15.84
N PRO A 98 6.86 -8.90 -16.40
CA PRO A 98 6.07 -9.50 -17.48
C PRO A 98 4.77 -10.15 -17.00
N LEU A 99 4.16 -9.62 -15.93
CA LEU A 99 2.93 -10.14 -15.37
C LEU A 99 1.79 -9.19 -15.70
N SER A 100 0.64 -9.75 -16.08
CA SER A 100 -0.54 -8.94 -16.20
C SER A 100 -0.96 -8.47 -14.80
N VAL A 101 -1.52 -7.28 -14.73
CA VAL A 101 -2.01 -6.71 -13.46
C VAL A 101 -3.05 -7.62 -12.82
N ASP A 102 -3.88 -8.26 -13.63
CA ASP A 102 -4.93 -9.16 -13.17
C ASP A 102 -4.35 -10.40 -12.47
N GLU A 103 -3.30 -10.99 -13.04
CA GLU A 103 -2.61 -12.13 -12.43
C GLU A 103 -2.01 -11.75 -11.08
N LEU A 104 -1.35 -10.60 -11.03
CA LEU A 104 -0.78 -10.11 -9.79
C LEU A 104 -1.86 -9.89 -8.72
N ASN A 105 -2.99 -9.31 -9.10
CA ASN A 105 -4.12 -9.11 -8.20
C ASN A 105 -4.65 -10.44 -7.65
N GLN A 106 -4.84 -11.42 -8.52
CA GLN A 106 -5.31 -12.75 -8.13
C GLN A 106 -4.36 -13.41 -7.13
N TRP A 107 -3.05 -13.25 -7.36
CA TRP A 107 -2.06 -13.81 -6.44
C TRP A 107 -2.07 -13.12 -5.08
N LEU A 108 -2.14 -11.79 -5.08
CA LEU A 108 -2.17 -11.01 -3.84
C LEU A 108 -3.45 -11.27 -3.03
N GLU A 109 -4.56 -11.57 -3.70
CA GLU A 109 -5.82 -11.92 -3.03
C GLU A 109 -5.72 -13.19 -2.17
N ARG A 110 -4.85 -14.12 -2.56
CA ARG A 110 -4.68 -15.38 -1.83
C ARG A 110 -3.77 -15.26 -0.61
N LEU A 111 -3.17 -14.09 -0.41
CA LEU A 111 -2.35 -13.80 0.76
C LEU A 111 -3.21 -13.20 1.89
N SER A 112 -2.78 -13.40 3.14
CA SER A 112 -3.36 -12.64 4.25
C SER A 112 -3.04 -11.15 4.07
N GLN A 113 -3.77 -10.28 4.76
CA GLN A 113 -3.50 -8.84 4.70
C GLN A 113 -2.06 -8.52 5.11
N ASP A 114 -1.57 -9.13 6.19
CA ASP A 114 -0.20 -8.90 6.66
C ASP A 114 0.85 -9.33 5.64
N GLU A 115 0.67 -10.49 5.04
CA GLU A 115 1.55 -10.99 3.99
C GLU A 115 1.52 -10.09 2.75
N ARG A 116 0.33 -9.68 2.34
CA ARG A 116 0.12 -8.81 1.18
C ARG A 116 0.79 -7.46 1.35
N GLU A 117 0.54 -6.78 2.47
CA GLU A 117 1.17 -5.49 2.76
C GLU A 117 2.69 -5.60 2.77
N THR A 118 3.22 -6.64 3.39
CA THR A 118 4.67 -6.85 3.48
C THR A 118 5.29 -7.06 2.10
N ILE A 119 4.66 -7.87 1.27
CA ILE A 119 5.10 -8.12 -0.11
C ILE A 119 5.09 -6.81 -0.92
N VAL A 120 4.02 -6.04 -0.83
CA VAL A 120 3.90 -4.77 -1.55
C VAL A 120 4.98 -3.80 -1.10
N LEU A 121 5.14 -3.60 0.20
CA LEU A 121 6.14 -2.68 0.73
C LEU A 121 7.57 -3.10 0.34
N LYS A 122 7.86 -4.38 0.40
CA LYS A 122 9.19 -4.90 0.14
C LYS A 122 9.54 -4.90 -1.35
N ILE A 123 8.65 -5.39 -2.19
CA ILE A 123 8.92 -5.60 -3.62
C ILE A 123 8.62 -4.35 -4.45
N PHE A 124 7.46 -3.75 -4.27
CA PHE A 124 7.04 -2.59 -5.08
C PHE A 124 7.58 -1.28 -4.55
N ASP A 125 7.64 -1.12 -3.24
CA ASP A 125 8.00 0.15 -2.61
C ASP A 125 9.45 0.19 -2.12
N SER A 126 10.17 -0.91 -2.24
CA SER A 126 11.60 -1.03 -1.90
C SER A 126 11.95 -0.67 -0.45
N PHE A 127 11.03 -0.93 0.48
CA PHE A 127 11.31 -0.77 1.89
C PHE A 127 12.21 -1.91 2.40
N SER A 128 13.08 -1.59 3.35
CA SER A 128 13.84 -2.63 4.07
C SER A 128 12.93 -3.35 5.06
N PHE A 129 13.34 -4.53 5.53
CA PHE A 129 12.58 -5.25 6.55
C PHE A 129 12.45 -4.44 7.84
N GLN A 130 13.48 -3.70 8.22
CA GLN A 130 13.43 -2.84 9.40
C GLN A 130 12.41 -1.71 9.20
N GLU A 131 12.39 -1.11 8.03
CA GLU A 131 11.40 -0.06 7.70
C GLU A 131 9.98 -0.61 7.72
N VAL A 132 9.76 -1.82 7.19
CA VAL A 132 8.45 -2.49 7.24
C VAL A 132 8.05 -2.76 8.69
N ALA A 133 8.97 -3.28 9.51
CA ALA A 133 8.72 -3.57 10.92
C ALA A 133 8.33 -2.30 11.67
N ASP A 134 9.06 -1.21 11.46
CA ASP A 134 8.80 0.07 12.10
C ASP A 134 7.46 0.65 11.65
N LEU A 135 7.17 0.60 10.35
CA LEU A 135 5.90 1.09 9.79
C LEU A 135 4.70 0.33 10.35
N ARG A 136 4.82 -1.00 10.46
CA ARG A 136 3.76 -1.88 10.95
C ARG A 136 3.75 -2.00 12.47
N ARG A 137 4.74 -1.44 13.16
CA ARG A 137 4.93 -1.52 14.62
C ARG A 137 4.95 -2.97 15.12
N VAL A 138 5.75 -3.77 14.46
CA VAL A 138 5.95 -5.18 14.79
C VAL A 138 7.44 -5.47 14.91
N PRO A 139 7.83 -6.57 15.60
CA PRO A 139 9.23 -7.00 15.62
C PRO A 139 9.73 -7.33 14.20
N LEU A 140 11.02 -7.17 13.98
CA LEU A 140 11.66 -7.52 12.72
C LEU A 140 11.40 -8.97 12.33
N SER A 141 11.43 -9.88 13.30
CA SER A 141 11.12 -11.30 13.08
C SER A 141 9.71 -11.53 12.54
N THR A 142 8.76 -10.74 12.98
CA THR A 142 7.38 -10.81 12.49
C THR A 142 7.29 -10.38 11.02
N ALA A 143 7.90 -9.25 10.69
CA ALA A 143 7.92 -8.74 9.31
C ALA A 143 8.60 -9.73 8.36
N THR A 144 9.73 -10.29 8.75
CA THR A 144 10.43 -11.28 7.93
C THR A 144 9.63 -12.58 7.79
N SER A 145 8.90 -12.99 8.84
CA SER A 145 8.02 -14.17 8.78
C SER A 145 6.86 -13.96 7.80
N TRP A 146 6.23 -12.79 7.83
CA TRP A 146 5.16 -12.47 6.89
C TRP A 146 5.65 -12.50 5.44
N TYR A 147 6.81 -11.93 5.20
CA TYR A 147 7.43 -11.92 3.87
C TYR A 147 7.71 -13.34 3.38
N ARG A 148 8.33 -14.14 4.25
CA ARG A 148 8.70 -15.52 3.92
C ARG A 148 7.48 -16.38 3.61
N ARG A 149 6.43 -16.27 4.43
CA ARG A 149 5.16 -16.98 4.20
C ARG A 149 4.46 -16.50 2.92
N GLY A 150 4.44 -15.19 2.70
CA GLY A 150 3.86 -14.61 1.49
C GLY A 150 4.56 -15.11 0.24
N LEU A 151 5.90 -15.10 0.22
CA LEU A 151 6.67 -15.61 -0.90
C LEU A 151 6.44 -17.11 -1.14
N ALA A 152 6.37 -17.90 -0.06
CA ALA A 152 6.11 -19.34 -0.19
C ALA A 152 4.76 -19.60 -0.84
N LYS A 153 3.73 -18.86 -0.43
CA LYS A 153 2.40 -18.95 -1.04
C LYS A 153 2.41 -18.54 -2.51
N LEU A 154 3.10 -17.44 -2.83
CA LEU A 154 3.20 -16.97 -4.22
C LEU A 154 3.91 -18.00 -5.11
N ARG A 155 4.97 -18.62 -4.63
CA ARG A 155 5.67 -19.67 -5.37
C ARG A 155 4.76 -20.86 -5.66
N THR A 156 3.95 -21.26 -4.68
CA THR A 156 2.99 -22.36 -4.84
C THR A 156 1.92 -21.98 -5.87
N ILE A 157 1.39 -20.75 -5.81
CA ILE A 157 0.37 -20.26 -6.75
C ILE A 157 0.92 -20.25 -8.17
N VAL A 158 2.12 -19.71 -8.36
CA VAL A 158 2.76 -19.65 -9.68
C VAL A 158 3.02 -21.05 -10.23
N ALA A 159 3.46 -21.99 -9.39
CA ALA A 159 3.70 -23.37 -9.79
C ALA A 159 2.40 -24.06 -10.22
N GLU A 160 1.30 -23.81 -9.52
CA GLU A 160 -0.03 -24.38 -9.87
C GLU A 160 -0.54 -23.84 -11.21
N GLU A 161 -0.33 -22.57 -11.51
CA GLU A 161 -0.80 -21.95 -12.74
C GLU A 161 0.03 -22.35 -13.97
N ASN A 162 1.28 -22.75 -13.77
CA ASN A 162 2.16 -23.19 -14.85
C ASN A 162 2.06 -24.68 -15.18
N LEU A 163 1.16 -25.38 -14.56
CA LEU A 163 0.81 -26.75 -14.90
C LEU A 163 -0.27 -26.72 -16.01
#